data_bdde8aba75c5b4e81c6729aec33256d3
#
_entry.id   bdde8aba75c5b4e81c6729aec33256d3
#
_cell.length_a   1.000
_cell.length_b   1.000
_cell.length_c   1.000
_cell.angle_alpha   90.00
_cell.angle_beta   90.00
_cell.angle_gamma   90.00
#
_symmetry.space_group_name_H-M   'P 1'
#
loop_
_entity.id
_entity.type
_entity.pdbx_description
1 polymer ?
#
loop_
_entity_poly.entity_id
_entity_poly.type
_entity_poly.pdbx_seq_one_letter_code
_entity_poly.pdbx_strand_id
1 'polypeptide(L)'
;MAFNKTKNILITFTLCSLFLSTGCIENLASSGFSGSHKFGLEKAASESDGIVALKEVFDSSVEKIPTLSAVGYAVVSSQPGKTDAQKRLMAIRSARMAALRELAEQIHGIQIDSNTTVIDLMVQNDTFRAVVKGLIRGAKTVRINPTGDDTYETVLEIDRDMMIMMLRNAKRT
;
A
#
# COMPACT_ATOMS: atom_id res chain seq x y z
N MET A 1 46.75 25.63 3.56
CA MET A 1 46.21 26.90 4.03
C MET A 1 44.78 26.65 4.40
N ALA A 2 44.54 26.36 5.63
CA ALA A 2 44.20 27.22 6.75
C ALA A 2 42.74 27.68 6.64
N PHE A 3 41.94 27.23 7.52
CA PHE A 3 41.58 27.57 8.87
C PHE A 3 40.09 27.92 8.94
N ASN A 4 39.29 27.08 9.57
CA ASN A 4 38.72 27.33 10.91
C ASN A 4 37.54 28.30 10.99
N LYS A 5 36.37 27.80 11.44
CA LYS A 5 35.75 28.39 12.62
C LYS A 5 34.54 27.60 13.13
N THR A 6 34.78 26.84 14.15
CA THR A 6 33.81 26.50 15.21
C THR A 6 33.24 27.76 15.84
N LYS A 7 31.93 27.83 16.01
CA LYS A 7 31.34 28.63 17.08
C LYS A 7 30.13 27.95 17.68
N ASN A 8 30.35 27.48 18.87
CA ASN A 8 29.40 27.18 19.91
C ASN A 8 28.32 28.27 20.04
N ILE A 9 27.07 27.82 20.14
CA ILE A 9 26.09 28.60 20.88
C ILE A 9 25.45 27.65 21.88
N LEU A 10 26.00 27.72 23.07
CA LEU A 10 25.46 27.26 24.33
C LEU A 10 24.74 28.48 24.92
N ILE A 11 23.46 28.46 24.99
CA ILE A 11 22.60 29.43 25.74
C ILE A 11 21.27 28.71 25.93
N THR A 12 20.73 28.49 26.99
CA THR A 12 20.69 28.80 28.40
C THR A 12 19.50 28.04 28.97
N PHE A 13 19.80 27.31 30.01
CA PHE A 13 18.81 26.87 31.00
C PHE A 13 18.10 28.10 31.58
N THR A 14 16.79 28.11 31.49
CA THR A 14 15.99 28.98 32.37
C THR A 14 14.92 28.14 33.04
N LEU A 15 15.20 27.94 34.27
CA LEU A 15 14.43 27.49 35.41
C LEU A 15 13.15 28.34 35.55
N CYS A 16 12.00 27.71 35.61
CA CYS A 16 10.78 28.29 36.16
C CYS A 16 9.99 27.15 36.80
N SER A 17 10.25 26.79 37.99
CA SER A 17 9.67 27.22 39.26
C SER A 17 8.17 26.94 39.39
N LEU A 18 7.91 25.90 40.19
CA LEU A 18 6.84 25.72 41.19
C LEU A 18 5.52 26.48 41.00
N PHE A 19 4.47 25.71 40.79
CA PHE A 19 3.19 25.98 41.42
C PHE A 19 2.65 24.70 42.06
N LEU A 20 2.95 24.57 43.36
CA LEU A 20 2.13 23.78 44.26
C LEU A 20 0.88 24.62 44.58
N SER A 21 -0.27 24.11 44.22
CA SER A 21 -1.53 24.51 44.88
C SER A 21 -2.20 23.25 45.39
N THR A 22 -1.95 23.01 46.65
CA THR A 22 -2.78 22.23 47.57
C THR A 22 -4.19 22.82 47.58
N GLY A 23 -5.16 22.04 47.14
CA GLY A 23 -6.60 22.32 47.28
C GLY A 23 -7.24 21.20 48.04
N CYS A 24 -7.65 21.52 49.23
CA CYS A 24 -8.32 20.68 50.23
C CYS A 24 -9.45 19.84 49.71
N ILE A 25 -9.45 18.61 50.22
CA ILE A 25 -10.62 17.71 50.27
C ILE A 25 -11.28 17.97 51.60
N GLU A 26 -12.49 18.44 51.56
CA GLU A 26 -13.40 18.30 52.73
C GLU A 26 -14.77 17.81 52.24
N ASN A 27 -15.09 16.66 52.78
CA ASN A 27 -16.42 16.20 53.24
C ASN A 27 -17.65 16.62 52.45
N LEU A 28 -18.38 15.60 51.98
CA LEU A 28 -19.75 15.52 52.43
C LEU A 28 -20.24 14.06 52.41
N ALA A 29 -20.64 13.66 53.60
CA ALA A 29 -21.27 12.37 53.85
C ALA A 29 -22.69 12.32 53.29
N SER A 30 -23.11 11.09 52.91
CA SER A 30 -24.46 10.56 53.12
C SER A 30 -25.61 11.24 52.39
N SER A 31 -25.99 10.70 51.25
CA SER A 31 -27.41 10.42 51.01
C SER A 31 -27.52 9.24 50.05
N GLY A 32 -28.25 8.19 50.48
CA GLY A 32 -28.47 6.98 49.73
C GLY A 32 -29.20 7.27 48.43
N PHE A 33 -28.60 6.82 47.33
CA PHE A 33 -29.26 6.74 46.06
C PHE A 33 -29.18 5.29 45.57
N SER A 34 -30.31 4.57 45.84
CA SER A 34 -30.60 3.33 45.17
C SER A 34 -30.90 3.64 43.73
N GLY A 35 -29.90 3.61 42.87
CA GLY A 35 -30.00 3.73 41.43
C GLY A 35 -29.44 2.47 40.78
N SER A 36 -30.34 1.61 40.35
CA SER A 36 -30.02 0.47 39.52
C SER A 36 -29.27 0.93 38.28
N HIS A 37 -27.96 0.78 38.28
CA HIS A 37 -27.12 1.09 37.14
C HIS A 37 -27.30 0.07 36.02
N LYS A 38 -28.13 0.38 35.04
CA LYS A 38 -28.09 -0.14 33.69
C LYS A 38 -26.94 0.56 32.91
N PHE A 39 -25.71 0.47 33.38
CA PHE A 39 -24.58 1.21 32.81
C PHE A 39 -23.62 0.34 31.99
N GLY A 40 -24.09 -0.73 31.39
CA GLY A 40 -23.19 -1.65 30.68
C GLY A 40 -23.57 -1.98 29.25
N LEU A 41 -24.81 -1.76 28.82
CA LEU A 41 -25.25 -2.21 27.48
C LEU A 41 -25.27 -1.12 26.41
N GLU A 42 -25.46 0.13 26.79
CA GLU A 42 -25.48 1.23 25.77
C GLU A 42 -24.14 1.57 25.22
N LYS A 43 -23.06 1.46 26.00
CA LYS A 43 -21.71 1.75 25.54
C LYS A 43 -21.16 0.66 24.60
N ALA A 44 -21.57 -0.60 24.82
CA ALA A 44 -21.18 -1.71 23.95
C ALA A 44 -21.91 -1.66 22.59
N ALA A 45 -23.16 -1.19 22.56
CA ALA A 45 -23.88 -1.02 21.29
C ALA A 45 -23.31 0.11 20.42
N SER A 46 -22.90 1.25 21.02
CA SER A 46 -22.27 2.35 20.30
C SER A 46 -20.89 1.99 19.73
N GLU A 47 -20.16 1.10 20.40
CA GLU A 47 -18.84 0.66 19.94
C GLU A 47 -18.94 -0.36 18.81
N SER A 48 -19.98 -1.22 18.85
CA SER A 48 -20.27 -2.15 17.75
C SER A 48 -20.74 -1.45 16.47
N ASP A 49 -21.55 -0.41 16.58
CA ASP A 49 -22.03 0.37 15.44
C ASP A 49 -20.90 1.14 14.77
N GLY A 50 -19.96 1.67 15.56
CA GLY A 50 -18.74 2.30 15.05
C GLY A 50 -17.83 1.33 14.27
N ILE A 51 -17.69 0.10 14.74
CA ILE A 51 -16.88 -0.93 14.08
C ILE A 51 -17.56 -1.39 12.78
N VAL A 52 -18.88 -1.54 12.78
CA VAL A 52 -19.65 -1.91 11.58
C VAL A 52 -19.55 -0.81 10.52
N ALA A 53 -19.74 0.45 10.91
CA ALA A 53 -19.60 1.59 9.99
C ALA A 53 -18.18 1.72 9.41
N LEU A 54 -17.13 1.52 10.23
CA LEU A 54 -15.75 1.49 9.77
C LEU A 54 -15.47 0.33 8.80
N LYS A 55 -16.08 -0.83 9.05
CA LYS A 55 -15.95 -1.98 8.16
C LYS A 55 -16.63 -1.70 6.82
N GLU A 56 -17.81 -1.11 6.81
CA GLU A 56 -18.55 -0.79 5.60
C GLU A 56 -17.84 0.27 4.75
N VAL A 57 -17.29 1.32 5.38
CA VAL A 57 -16.44 2.32 4.70
C VAL A 57 -15.17 1.67 4.16
N PHE A 58 -14.57 0.74 4.91
CA PHE A 58 -13.38 0.03 4.46
C PHE A 58 -13.69 -0.90 3.29
N ASP A 59 -14.75 -1.70 3.37
CA ASP A 59 -15.17 -2.62 2.31
C ASP A 59 -15.56 -1.85 1.04
N SER A 60 -16.25 -0.72 1.15
CA SER A 60 -16.58 0.13 0.00
C SER A 60 -15.35 0.80 -0.64
N SER A 61 -14.32 1.10 0.14
CA SER A 61 -13.06 1.64 -0.40
C SER A 61 -12.21 0.56 -1.08
N VAL A 62 -12.26 -0.67 -0.57
CA VAL A 62 -11.60 -1.85 -1.15
C VAL A 62 -12.27 -2.27 -2.45
N GLU A 63 -13.59 -2.14 -2.57
CA GLU A 63 -14.33 -2.47 -3.79
C GLU A 63 -13.97 -1.58 -5.00
N LYS A 64 -13.43 -0.38 -4.74
CA LYS A 64 -12.98 0.55 -5.77
C LYS A 64 -11.60 0.25 -6.36
N ILE A 65 -10.86 -0.72 -5.82
CA ILE A 65 -9.56 -1.11 -6.37
C ILE A 65 -9.81 -2.04 -7.56
N PRO A 66 -9.55 -1.60 -8.80
CA PRO A 66 -9.75 -2.43 -9.96
C PRO A 66 -8.71 -3.55 -10.01
N THR A 67 -9.08 -4.68 -10.57
CA THR A 67 -8.11 -5.71 -10.97
C THR A 67 -7.21 -5.12 -12.05
N LEU A 68 -5.89 -5.19 -11.86
CA LEU A 68 -4.94 -4.73 -12.85
C LEU A 68 -4.65 -5.83 -13.84
N SER A 69 -4.86 -5.53 -15.11
CA SER A 69 -4.51 -6.43 -16.21
C SER A 69 -3.68 -5.71 -17.27
N ALA A 70 -2.77 -6.44 -17.90
CA ALA A 70 -1.98 -5.91 -19.00
C ALA A 70 -1.82 -6.93 -20.11
N VAL A 71 -1.67 -6.43 -21.32
CA VAL A 71 -1.54 -7.23 -22.53
C VAL A 71 -0.18 -6.94 -23.17
N GLY A 72 0.53 -7.98 -23.54
CA GLY A 72 1.78 -7.86 -24.29
C GLY A 72 1.73 -8.64 -25.58
N TYR A 73 2.39 -8.11 -26.60
CA TYR A 73 2.47 -8.70 -27.94
C TYR A 73 3.90 -8.97 -28.33
N ALA A 74 4.13 -10.02 -29.13
CA ALA A 74 5.41 -10.29 -29.74
C ALA A 74 5.26 -11.03 -31.06
N VAL A 75 6.05 -10.59 -32.06
CA VAL A 75 6.09 -11.17 -33.40
C VAL A 75 7.02 -12.37 -33.42
N VAL A 76 6.57 -13.49 -34.00
CA VAL A 76 7.32 -14.77 -34.04
C VAL A 76 8.54 -14.67 -34.96
N SER A 77 8.36 -14.11 -36.15
CA SER A 77 9.44 -13.99 -37.15
C SER A 77 10.63 -13.16 -36.64
N SER A 78 10.39 -12.21 -35.75
CA SER A 78 11.44 -11.37 -35.16
C SER A 78 12.22 -12.06 -34.03
N GLN A 79 11.80 -13.24 -33.59
CA GLN A 79 12.43 -13.92 -32.46
C GLN A 79 13.64 -14.75 -32.88
N PRO A 80 14.69 -14.81 -32.04
CA PRO A 80 15.81 -15.70 -32.27
C PRO A 80 15.37 -17.16 -32.12
N GLY A 81 15.79 -18.01 -33.04
CA GLY A 81 15.49 -19.45 -33.00
C GLY A 81 15.86 -20.13 -34.32
N LYS A 82 16.26 -21.40 -34.24
CA LYS A 82 16.60 -22.21 -35.42
C LYS A 82 15.38 -22.87 -36.04
N THR A 83 14.33 -23.11 -35.24
CA THR A 83 13.10 -23.76 -35.68
C THR A 83 11.91 -22.86 -35.38
N ASP A 84 10.80 -23.05 -36.12
CA ASP A 84 9.56 -22.28 -35.90
C ASP A 84 9.00 -22.51 -34.49
N ALA A 85 9.13 -23.73 -33.97
CA ALA A 85 8.72 -24.03 -32.60
C ALA A 85 9.50 -23.23 -31.56
N GLN A 86 10.81 -23.07 -31.74
CA GLN A 86 11.65 -22.23 -30.89
C GLN A 86 11.25 -20.76 -30.98
N LYS A 87 11.04 -20.24 -32.19
CA LYS A 87 10.60 -18.85 -32.40
C LYS A 87 9.24 -18.58 -31.71
N ARG A 88 8.27 -19.50 -31.84
CA ARG A 88 6.97 -19.39 -31.16
C ARG A 88 7.12 -19.35 -29.63
N LEU A 89 7.94 -20.24 -29.04
CA LEU A 89 8.19 -20.21 -27.60
C LEU A 89 8.86 -18.91 -27.15
N MET A 90 9.78 -18.37 -27.95
CA MET A 90 10.41 -17.08 -27.65
C MET A 90 9.42 -15.93 -27.78
N ALA A 91 8.52 -15.94 -28.77
CA ALA A 91 7.47 -14.95 -28.92
C ALA A 91 6.54 -14.94 -27.69
N ILE A 92 6.10 -16.08 -27.20
CA ILE A 92 5.29 -16.18 -25.99
C ILE A 92 6.02 -15.57 -24.77
N ARG A 93 7.31 -15.87 -24.61
CA ARG A 93 8.12 -15.30 -23.52
C ARG A 93 8.29 -13.78 -23.67
N SER A 94 8.54 -13.31 -24.91
CA SER A 94 8.66 -11.88 -25.20
C SER A 94 7.35 -11.12 -24.96
N ALA A 95 6.19 -11.69 -25.39
CA ALA A 95 4.88 -11.14 -25.13
C ALA A 95 4.60 -11.05 -23.62
N ARG A 96 4.95 -12.10 -22.85
CA ARG A 96 4.83 -12.06 -21.39
C ARG A 96 5.70 -10.96 -20.76
N MET A 97 6.92 -10.77 -21.24
CA MET A 97 7.79 -9.71 -20.74
C MET A 97 7.26 -8.31 -21.08
N ALA A 98 6.65 -8.14 -22.25
CA ALA A 98 5.96 -6.90 -22.62
C ALA A 98 4.79 -6.62 -21.68
N ALA A 99 3.93 -7.62 -21.40
CA ALA A 99 2.83 -7.49 -20.47
C ALA A 99 3.29 -7.18 -19.02
N LEU A 100 4.39 -7.80 -18.56
CA LEU A 100 4.97 -7.48 -17.23
C LEU A 100 5.47 -6.05 -17.15
N ARG A 101 6.02 -5.50 -18.24
CA ARG A 101 6.45 -4.09 -18.29
C ARG A 101 5.25 -3.16 -18.18
N GLU A 102 4.21 -3.42 -18.95
CA GLU A 102 2.97 -2.66 -18.90
C GLU A 102 2.33 -2.69 -17.49
N LEU A 103 2.26 -3.87 -16.83
CA LEU A 103 1.83 -3.98 -15.45
C LEU A 103 2.70 -3.14 -14.49
N ALA A 104 4.00 -3.15 -14.69
CA ALA A 104 4.91 -2.37 -13.86
C ALA A 104 4.65 -0.86 -14.01
N GLU A 105 4.43 -0.39 -15.22
CA GLU A 105 4.10 1.03 -15.49
C GLU A 105 2.78 1.43 -14.83
N GLN A 106 1.74 0.59 -14.95
CA GLN A 106 0.46 0.82 -14.29
C GLN A 106 0.59 0.90 -12.76
N ILE A 107 1.34 -0.03 -12.15
CA ILE A 107 1.55 -0.06 -10.69
C ILE A 107 2.37 1.14 -10.22
N HIS A 108 3.42 1.49 -10.93
CA HIS A 108 4.29 2.63 -10.59
C HIS A 108 3.53 3.95 -10.57
N GLY A 109 2.52 4.10 -11.43
CA GLY A 109 1.66 5.28 -11.52
C GLY A 109 0.55 5.37 -10.47
N ILE A 110 0.34 4.34 -9.64
CA ILE A 110 -0.70 4.37 -8.61
C ILE A 110 -0.35 5.41 -7.55
N GLN A 111 -1.31 6.29 -7.24
CA GLN A 111 -1.19 7.25 -6.16
C GLN A 111 -1.51 6.58 -4.81
N ILE A 112 -0.63 6.82 -3.83
CA ILE A 112 -0.78 6.35 -2.46
C ILE A 112 -1.46 7.42 -1.61
N ASP A 113 -1.03 8.67 -1.81
CA ASP A 113 -1.64 9.87 -1.24
C ASP A 113 -1.56 11.04 -2.24
N SER A 114 -1.94 12.24 -1.82
CA SER A 114 -2.04 13.41 -2.70
C SER A 114 -0.75 13.78 -3.45
N ASN A 115 0.41 13.40 -2.92
CA ASN A 115 1.72 13.83 -3.42
C ASN A 115 2.71 12.68 -3.66
N THR A 116 2.33 11.44 -3.35
CA THR A 116 3.26 10.30 -3.38
C THR A 116 2.70 9.18 -4.25
N THR A 117 3.48 8.75 -5.21
CA THR A 117 3.18 7.57 -6.03
C THR A 117 3.90 6.33 -5.51
N VAL A 118 3.51 5.16 -6.01
CA VAL A 118 4.19 3.89 -5.70
C VAL A 118 5.69 3.97 -6.05
N ILE A 119 6.06 4.56 -7.19
CA ILE A 119 7.46 4.65 -7.58
C ILE A 119 8.27 5.57 -6.65
N ASP A 120 7.68 6.67 -6.17
CA ASP A 120 8.35 7.57 -5.23
C ASP A 120 8.66 6.85 -3.91
N LEU A 121 7.72 6.07 -3.41
CA LEU A 121 7.91 5.29 -2.19
C LEU A 121 8.92 4.15 -2.40
N MET A 122 8.95 3.53 -3.58
CA MET A 122 9.95 2.51 -3.92
C MET A 122 11.39 3.06 -3.94
N VAL A 123 11.57 4.33 -4.26
CA VAL A 123 12.89 4.98 -4.21
C VAL A 123 13.35 5.17 -2.77
N GLN A 124 12.42 5.49 -1.88
CA GLN A 124 12.70 5.80 -0.48
C GLN A 124 12.80 4.56 0.42
N ASN A 125 12.12 3.46 0.04
CA ASN A 125 11.98 2.28 0.88
C ASN A 125 12.27 0.97 0.13
N ASP A 126 13.39 0.32 0.49
CA ASP A 126 13.82 -0.93 -0.15
C ASP A 126 12.89 -2.11 0.15
N THR A 127 12.31 -2.16 1.35
CA THR A 127 11.34 -3.21 1.73
C THR A 127 10.08 -3.10 0.88
N PHE A 128 9.55 -1.90 0.74
CA PHE A 128 8.39 -1.66 -0.11
C PHE A 128 8.70 -1.97 -1.59
N ARG A 129 9.87 -1.60 -2.07
CA ARG A 129 10.36 -1.95 -3.42
C ARG A 129 10.38 -3.47 -3.64
N ALA A 130 10.82 -4.24 -2.65
CA ALA A 130 10.82 -5.70 -2.73
C ALA A 130 9.40 -6.27 -2.83
N VAL A 131 8.44 -5.71 -2.08
CA VAL A 131 7.01 -6.09 -2.13
C VAL A 131 6.44 -5.83 -3.53
N VAL A 132 6.64 -4.62 -4.09
CA VAL A 132 6.15 -4.26 -5.43
C VAL A 132 6.75 -5.15 -6.52
N LYS A 133 8.06 -5.40 -6.48
CA LYS A 133 8.73 -6.32 -7.41
C LYS A 133 8.19 -7.75 -7.29
N GLY A 134 7.89 -8.19 -6.08
CA GLY A 134 7.27 -9.50 -5.82
C GLY A 134 5.88 -9.58 -6.42
N LEU A 135 5.06 -8.53 -6.25
CA LEU A 135 3.72 -8.42 -6.80
C LEU A 135 3.72 -8.53 -8.33
N ILE A 136 4.53 -7.73 -9.02
CA ILE A 136 4.65 -7.75 -10.48
C ILE A 136 5.10 -9.13 -10.97
N ARG A 137 6.08 -9.73 -10.33
CA ARG A 137 6.60 -11.06 -10.70
C ARG A 137 5.58 -12.17 -10.48
N GLY A 138 4.69 -11.99 -9.49
CA GLY A 138 3.61 -12.91 -9.12
C GLY A 138 2.38 -12.80 -10.04
N ALA A 139 2.36 -11.91 -11.04
CA ALA A 139 1.24 -11.76 -11.96
C ALA A 139 0.88 -13.09 -12.66
N LYS A 140 -0.40 -13.42 -12.65
CA LYS A 140 -0.94 -14.64 -13.25
C LYS A 140 -1.11 -14.47 -14.75
N THR A 141 -0.74 -15.47 -15.53
CA THR A 141 -1.08 -15.53 -16.96
C THR A 141 -2.50 -16.01 -17.11
N VAL A 142 -3.36 -15.13 -17.59
CA VAL A 142 -4.78 -15.44 -17.83
C VAL A 142 -4.98 -16.10 -19.19
N ARG A 143 -4.26 -15.58 -20.19
CA ARG A 143 -4.44 -16.02 -21.58
C ARG A 143 -3.16 -15.88 -22.39
N ILE A 144 -2.93 -16.83 -23.28
CA ILE A 144 -1.92 -16.79 -24.33
C ILE A 144 -2.60 -17.18 -25.64
N ASN A 145 -2.68 -16.26 -26.58
CA ASN A 145 -3.34 -16.47 -27.86
C ASN A 145 -2.43 -16.12 -29.04
N PRO A 146 -2.49 -16.85 -30.13
CA PRO A 146 -2.03 -16.36 -31.41
C PRO A 146 -2.99 -15.25 -31.88
N THR A 147 -2.43 -14.12 -32.30
CA THR A 147 -3.16 -12.98 -32.86
C THR A 147 -2.65 -12.73 -34.27
N GLY A 148 -3.45 -13.05 -35.29
CA GLY A 148 -3.00 -13.11 -36.65
C GLY A 148 -2.04 -14.26 -36.89
N ASP A 149 -1.27 -14.19 -38.01
CA ASP A 149 -0.47 -15.31 -38.49
C ASP A 149 0.91 -15.41 -37.80
N ASP A 150 1.45 -14.30 -37.30
CA ASP A 150 2.84 -14.21 -36.83
C ASP A 150 2.99 -13.49 -35.47
N THR A 151 1.92 -13.35 -34.69
CA THR A 151 1.97 -12.63 -33.42
C THR A 151 1.37 -13.43 -32.29
N TYR A 152 1.97 -13.42 -31.12
CA TYR A 152 1.40 -13.92 -29.87
C TYR A 152 1.00 -12.78 -28.94
N GLU A 153 -0.18 -12.92 -28.35
CA GLU A 153 -0.70 -12.08 -27.28
C GLU A 153 -0.59 -12.84 -25.96
N THR A 154 -0.16 -12.15 -24.92
CA THR A 154 -0.20 -12.66 -23.55
C THR A 154 -0.90 -11.66 -22.64
N VAL A 155 -1.93 -12.11 -21.93
CA VAL A 155 -2.65 -11.31 -20.94
C VAL A 155 -2.22 -11.76 -19.55
N LEU A 156 -1.80 -10.80 -18.76
CA LEU A 156 -1.45 -10.96 -17.34
C LEU A 156 -2.44 -10.22 -16.46
N GLU A 157 -2.61 -10.73 -15.26
CA GLU A 157 -3.49 -10.13 -14.25
C GLU A 157 -2.84 -10.21 -12.88
N ILE A 158 -3.03 -9.16 -12.08
CA ILE A 158 -2.66 -9.13 -10.68
C ILE A 158 -3.93 -9.19 -9.84
N ASP A 159 -3.90 -10.09 -8.87
CA ASP A 159 -4.98 -10.30 -7.93
C ASP A 159 -5.22 -9.05 -7.07
N ARG A 160 -6.50 -8.69 -6.91
CA ARG A 160 -6.96 -7.57 -6.09
C ARG A 160 -6.43 -7.64 -4.67
N ASP A 161 -6.45 -8.82 -4.05
CA ASP A 161 -6.02 -8.99 -2.66
C ASP A 161 -4.53 -8.68 -2.49
N MET A 162 -3.71 -9.07 -3.46
CA MET A 162 -2.29 -8.72 -3.47
C MET A 162 -2.06 -7.22 -3.62
N MET A 163 -2.87 -6.53 -4.43
CA MET A 163 -2.83 -5.07 -4.56
C MET A 163 -3.19 -4.38 -3.25
N ILE A 164 -4.24 -4.84 -2.57
CA ILE A 164 -4.66 -4.33 -1.27
C ILE A 164 -3.54 -4.50 -0.23
N MET A 165 -2.91 -5.66 -0.19
CA MET A 165 -1.77 -5.92 0.71
C MET A 165 -0.60 -4.98 0.43
N MET A 166 -0.29 -4.72 -0.83
CA MET A 166 0.75 -3.76 -1.23
C MET A 166 0.42 -2.35 -0.73
N LEU A 167 -0.80 -1.86 -0.97
CA LEU A 167 -1.23 -0.53 -0.56
C LEU A 167 -1.28 -0.36 0.96
N ARG A 168 -1.65 -1.41 1.71
CA ARG A 168 -1.57 -1.42 3.17
C ARG A 168 -0.12 -1.31 3.67
N ASN A 169 0.80 -1.98 3.03
CA ASN A 169 2.22 -1.86 3.36
C ASN A 169 2.75 -0.46 3.09
N ALA A 170 2.35 0.16 1.98
CA ALA A 170 2.72 1.53 1.65
C ALA A 170 2.31 2.54 2.74
N LYS A 171 1.13 2.39 3.33
CA LYS A 171 0.63 3.29 4.39
C LYS A 171 1.28 3.09 5.77
N ARG A 172 2.05 2.01 5.96
CA ARG A 172 2.75 1.72 7.21
C ARG A 172 4.20 2.17 7.21
N THR A 173 4.68 2.60 6.07
CA THR A 173 6.04 3.06 5.82
C THR A 173 6.15 4.55 5.98
#